data_fc0ec4428206ec43c1b16d149cda9585
#
_entry.id   fc0ec4428206ec43c1b16d149cda9585
#
_cell.length_a   1.000
_cell.length_b   1.000
_cell.length_c   1.000
_cell.angle_alpha   90.00
_cell.angle_beta   90.00
_cell.angle_gamma   90.00
#
_symmetry.space_group_name_H-M   'P 1'
#
loop_
_entity.id
_entity.type
_entity.pdbx_description
1 polymer ?
#
loop_
_entity_poly.entity_id
_entity_poly.type
_entity_poly.pdbx_seq_one_letter_code
_entity_poly.pdbx_strand_id
1 'polypeptide(L)'
;MQNGCRICEGVTEQIFSVDQFPLFRCKDCGLEGLSPQPDDETLVEIYSDRYFLGSQDSSSRHLMDKMKASTAELYLDLIKEQINTGAPRLIEIGCGGGDFLVVAKASGFSVAGLEISPSAVKSANEKLGEQVVIRSDLSDVDIGSLGTFDCCVLLDVLEHVRDPVAFLNRVRLLLNKNSICFIVTPSLDSWSARLLGRHWMEYKPEHLFYFNRKNIQNMLVDTGFARPIVSSNWKILNLEYIDLHMQKFHVPIFSTLSKCFVKSLPQKWRDHNFGIVASGMNVMASLD
;
A
#
# COMPACT_ATOMS: atom_id res chain seq x y z
N MET A 1 -6.30 20.14 4.02
CA MET A 1 -7.57 20.14 3.23
C MET A 1 -8.53 21.29 3.61
N GLN A 2 -8.56 21.81 4.83
CA GLN A 2 -9.47 22.96 5.17
C GLN A 2 -9.27 24.22 4.30
N ASN A 3 -8.04 24.46 3.82
CA ASN A 3 -7.69 25.65 3.03
C ASN A 3 -7.56 25.38 1.53
N GLY A 4 -8.08 24.27 1.04
CA GLY A 4 -7.99 23.85 -0.36
C GLY A 4 -7.44 22.43 -0.55
N CYS A 5 -7.61 21.92 -1.75
CA CYS A 5 -7.15 20.59 -2.14
C CYS A 5 -5.62 20.58 -2.28
N ARG A 6 -4.97 19.54 -1.76
CA ARG A 6 -3.51 19.38 -1.85
C ARG A 6 -2.99 19.04 -3.25
N ILE A 7 -3.87 18.62 -4.17
CA ILE A 7 -3.50 18.25 -5.53
C ILE A 7 -3.88 19.34 -6.54
N CYS A 8 -5.11 19.87 -6.49
CA CYS A 8 -5.63 20.78 -7.51
C CYS A 8 -6.04 22.15 -6.99
N GLU A 9 -5.75 22.45 -5.71
CA GLU A 9 -6.10 23.70 -5.02
C GLU A 9 -7.61 24.01 -4.97
N GLY A 10 -8.45 23.12 -5.50
CA GLY A 10 -9.89 23.25 -5.56
C GLY A 10 -10.57 23.35 -4.20
N VAL A 11 -11.81 23.81 -4.20
CA VAL A 11 -12.63 23.97 -2.99
C VAL A 11 -12.92 22.63 -2.35
N THR A 12 -12.81 22.55 -1.03
CA THR A 12 -13.09 21.35 -0.25
C THR A 12 -14.27 21.54 0.68
N GLU A 13 -14.96 20.46 0.99
CA GLU A 13 -16.03 20.42 1.98
C GLU A 13 -15.82 19.25 2.96
N GLN A 14 -16.18 19.46 4.20
CA GLN A 14 -16.18 18.40 5.19
C GLN A 14 -17.35 17.44 4.92
N ILE A 15 -17.07 16.14 4.88
CA ILE A 15 -18.10 15.11 4.60
C ILE A 15 -18.51 14.30 5.83
N PHE A 16 -17.57 13.87 6.66
CA PHE A 16 -17.77 13.24 7.97
C PHE A 16 -16.44 13.25 8.74
N SER A 17 -16.31 12.46 9.81
CA SER A 17 -15.04 12.28 10.52
C SER A 17 -14.67 10.79 10.55
N VAL A 18 -13.37 10.54 10.42
CA VAL A 18 -12.74 9.23 10.67
C VAL A 18 -12.20 9.28 12.09
N ASP A 19 -12.83 8.53 12.98
CA ASP A 19 -12.66 8.70 14.43
C ASP A 19 -12.88 10.17 14.82
N GLN A 20 -11.86 10.83 15.39
CA GLN A 20 -11.90 12.24 15.78
C GLN A 20 -11.45 13.21 14.67
N PHE A 21 -10.95 12.71 13.54
CA PHE A 21 -10.34 13.51 12.48
C PHE A 21 -11.35 13.85 11.39
N PRO A 22 -11.65 15.15 11.15
CA PRO A 22 -12.54 15.56 10.07
C PRO A 22 -12.00 15.18 8.70
N LEU A 23 -12.84 14.54 7.88
CA LEU A 23 -12.55 14.17 6.50
C LEU A 23 -13.15 15.18 5.54
N PHE A 24 -12.32 15.70 4.66
CA PHE A 24 -12.69 16.67 3.62
C PHE A 24 -12.59 16.04 2.24
N ARG A 25 -13.51 16.41 1.36
CA ARG A 25 -13.50 16.03 -0.07
C ARG A 25 -13.34 17.26 -0.95
N CYS A 26 -12.47 17.17 -1.93
CA CYS A 26 -12.34 18.17 -2.99
C CYS A 26 -13.52 18.05 -3.97
N LYS A 27 -14.17 19.18 -4.29
CA LYS A 27 -15.30 19.22 -5.25
C LYS A 27 -14.85 19.02 -6.69
N ASP A 28 -13.61 19.34 -7.03
CA ASP A 28 -13.11 19.33 -8.40
C ASP A 28 -12.49 17.98 -8.78
N CYS A 29 -11.59 17.45 -7.95
CA CYS A 29 -10.88 16.20 -8.26
C CYS A 29 -11.35 14.99 -7.44
N GLY A 30 -12.18 15.20 -6.41
CA GLY A 30 -12.68 14.12 -5.56
C GLY A 30 -11.64 13.52 -4.60
N LEU A 31 -10.47 14.15 -4.42
CA LEU A 31 -9.52 13.72 -3.38
C LEU A 31 -10.17 13.87 -2.02
N GLU A 32 -10.05 12.86 -1.18
CA GLU A 32 -10.41 12.99 0.23
C GLU A 32 -9.15 13.00 1.09
N GLY A 33 -9.21 13.69 2.22
CA GLY A 33 -8.09 13.74 3.15
C GLY A 33 -8.48 14.29 4.51
N LEU A 34 -7.77 13.86 5.53
CA LEU A 34 -7.94 14.29 6.91
C LEU A 34 -7.40 15.71 7.10
N SER A 35 -8.13 16.55 7.85
CA SER A 35 -7.69 17.90 8.16
C SER A 35 -8.36 18.44 9.44
N PRO A 36 -7.62 18.68 10.56
CA PRO A 36 -6.18 18.42 10.64
C PRO A 36 -5.84 16.94 10.49
N GLN A 37 -4.63 16.64 10.01
CA GLN A 37 -4.10 15.28 10.04
C GLN A 37 -3.70 14.93 11.48
N PRO A 38 -3.69 13.63 11.88
CA PRO A 38 -3.10 13.19 13.14
C PRO A 38 -1.67 13.70 13.30
N ASP A 39 -1.28 14.08 14.49
CA ASP A 39 0.11 14.43 14.79
C ASP A 39 1.01 13.18 14.83
N ASP A 40 2.32 13.40 14.96
CA ASP A 40 3.28 12.32 14.91
C ASP A 40 3.17 11.40 16.13
N GLU A 41 2.80 11.93 17.28
CA GLU A 41 2.59 11.14 18.51
C GLU A 41 1.43 10.15 18.32
N THR A 42 0.30 10.64 17.80
CA THR A 42 -0.86 9.80 17.45
C THR A 42 -0.50 8.74 16.43
N LEU A 43 0.25 9.08 15.37
CA LEU A 43 0.67 8.10 14.36
C LEU A 43 1.62 7.05 14.95
N VAL A 44 2.57 7.45 15.82
CA VAL A 44 3.47 6.50 16.52
C VAL A 44 2.67 5.52 17.38
N GLU A 45 1.64 5.98 18.09
CA GLU A 45 0.76 5.10 18.87
C GLU A 45 0.01 4.10 17.98
N ILE A 46 -0.51 4.54 16.82
CA ILE A 46 -1.19 3.68 15.85
C ILE A 46 -0.22 2.64 15.28
N TYR A 47 1.00 3.06 14.88
CA TYR A 47 2.05 2.19 14.33
C TYR A 47 2.87 1.46 15.42
N SER A 48 2.42 1.44 16.67
CA SER A 48 3.08 0.66 17.72
C SER A 48 3.22 -0.81 17.32
N ASP A 49 4.11 -1.56 18.01
CA ASP A 49 4.44 -2.97 17.69
C ASP A 49 3.24 -3.89 17.47
N ARG A 50 2.07 -3.53 18.01
CA ARG A 50 0.81 -4.27 17.78
C ARG A 50 0.27 -4.17 16.34
N TYR A 51 0.62 -3.11 15.60
CA TYR A 51 0.22 -2.95 14.20
C TYR A 51 0.92 -3.97 13.30
N PHE A 52 2.22 -4.19 13.54
CA PHE A 52 3.07 -5.11 12.76
C PHE A 52 2.99 -6.58 13.25
N LEU A 53 2.54 -6.83 14.47
CA LEU A 53 2.35 -8.17 15.01
C LEU A 53 1.06 -8.79 14.45
N GLY A 54 1.11 -9.23 13.19
CA GLY A 54 0.19 -10.24 12.68
C GLY A 54 0.18 -11.46 13.60
N SER A 55 -0.95 -12.16 13.68
CA SER A 55 -1.29 -13.25 14.62
C SER A 55 -0.10 -13.96 15.29
N GLN A 56 -0.13 -14.10 16.60
CA GLN A 56 0.91 -14.76 17.39
C GLN A 56 0.99 -16.28 17.15
N ASP A 57 0.02 -16.86 16.42
CA ASP A 57 -0.01 -18.29 16.11
C ASP A 57 0.84 -18.61 14.86
N SER A 58 1.74 -19.59 14.99
CA SER A 58 2.71 -19.98 13.95
C SER A 58 2.04 -20.51 12.66
N SER A 59 0.91 -21.21 12.77
CA SER A 59 0.16 -21.75 11.63
C SER A 59 -0.49 -20.66 10.81
N SER A 60 -1.13 -19.68 11.47
CA SER A 60 -1.73 -18.51 10.84
C SER A 60 -0.67 -17.64 10.17
N ARG A 61 0.53 -17.54 10.76
CA ARG A 61 1.64 -16.77 10.18
C ARG A 61 2.12 -17.39 8.86
N HIS A 62 2.36 -18.71 8.82
CA HIS A 62 2.78 -19.39 7.58
C HIS A 62 1.76 -19.20 6.45
N LEU A 63 0.47 -19.26 6.76
CA LEU A 63 -0.60 -19.05 5.79
C LEU A 63 -0.60 -17.61 5.24
N MET A 64 -0.41 -16.63 6.12
CA MET A 64 -0.31 -15.21 5.73
C MET A 64 0.92 -14.96 4.85
N ASP A 65 2.07 -15.54 5.18
CA ASP A 65 3.30 -15.39 4.41
C ASP A 65 3.12 -15.95 2.99
N LYS A 66 2.46 -17.09 2.85
CA LYS A 66 2.15 -17.69 1.54
C LYS A 66 1.21 -16.81 0.71
N MET A 67 0.18 -16.22 1.31
CA MET A 67 -0.73 -15.31 0.60
C MET A 67 -0.02 -14.02 0.17
N LYS A 68 0.82 -13.45 1.03
CA LYS A 68 1.63 -12.28 0.70
C LYS A 68 2.58 -12.57 -0.44
N ALA A 69 3.28 -13.71 -0.41
CA ALA A 69 4.17 -14.13 -1.49
C ALA A 69 3.43 -14.27 -2.82
N SER A 70 2.28 -14.95 -2.83
CA SER A 70 1.48 -15.11 -4.05
C SER A 70 0.92 -13.77 -4.57
N THR A 71 0.58 -12.83 -3.68
CA THR A 71 0.18 -11.47 -4.09
C THR A 71 1.38 -10.70 -4.66
N ALA A 72 2.56 -10.83 -4.05
CA ALA A 72 3.81 -10.24 -4.55
C ALA A 72 4.18 -10.77 -5.94
N GLU A 73 3.97 -12.04 -6.21
CA GLU A 73 4.15 -12.65 -7.55
C GLU A 73 3.25 -11.98 -8.59
N LEU A 74 1.96 -11.76 -8.28
CA LEU A 74 1.04 -11.05 -9.17
C LEU A 74 1.52 -9.63 -9.49
N TYR A 75 2.01 -8.91 -8.48
CA TYR A 75 2.54 -7.54 -8.69
C TYR A 75 3.82 -7.56 -9.52
N LEU A 76 4.70 -8.51 -9.26
CA LEU A 76 5.94 -8.67 -10.04
C LEU A 76 5.69 -9.03 -11.50
N ASP A 77 4.67 -9.83 -11.79
CA ASP A 77 4.32 -10.15 -13.18
C ASP A 77 3.89 -8.90 -13.94
N LEU A 78 3.06 -8.03 -13.31
CA LEU A 78 2.70 -6.73 -13.90
C LEU A 78 3.93 -5.82 -14.13
N ILE A 79 4.86 -5.82 -13.17
CA ILE A 79 6.11 -5.04 -13.25
C ILE A 79 7.01 -5.56 -14.38
N LYS A 80 7.20 -6.88 -14.47
CA LYS A 80 8.04 -7.53 -15.50
C LYS A 80 7.57 -7.27 -16.92
N GLU A 81 6.26 -7.15 -17.15
CA GLU A 81 5.71 -6.82 -18.46
C GLU A 81 6.17 -5.45 -18.99
N GLN A 82 6.61 -4.57 -18.11
CA GLN A 82 7.01 -3.19 -18.45
C GLN A 82 8.53 -2.97 -18.42
N ILE A 83 9.31 -3.90 -17.87
CA ILE A 83 10.76 -3.77 -17.72
C ILE A 83 11.47 -4.69 -18.73
N ASN A 84 12.34 -4.09 -19.55
CA ASN A 84 13.09 -4.80 -20.60
C ASN A 84 14.60 -4.87 -20.32
N THR A 85 15.01 -4.93 -19.06
CA THR A 85 16.44 -5.03 -18.67
C THR A 85 16.76 -6.41 -18.13
N GLY A 86 17.99 -6.93 -18.40
CA GLY A 86 18.38 -8.31 -18.00
C GLY A 86 18.66 -8.49 -16.50
N ALA A 87 18.89 -7.40 -15.75
CA ALA A 87 19.12 -7.43 -14.30
C ALA A 87 18.58 -6.13 -13.67
N PRO A 88 17.27 -5.97 -13.59
CA PRO A 88 16.66 -4.72 -13.14
C PRO A 88 16.93 -4.45 -11.66
N ARG A 89 17.17 -3.18 -11.33
CA ARG A 89 17.27 -2.69 -9.96
C ARG A 89 15.91 -2.19 -9.49
N LEU A 90 15.47 -2.71 -8.34
CA LEU A 90 14.18 -2.38 -7.74
C LEU A 90 14.39 -1.82 -6.33
N ILE A 91 13.71 -0.72 -6.01
CA ILE A 91 13.59 -0.21 -4.65
C ILE A 91 12.12 -0.28 -4.19
N GLU A 92 11.89 -0.79 -2.99
CA GLU A 92 10.60 -0.70 -2.31
C GLU A 92 10.70 0.30 -1.15
N ILE A 93 9.82 1.31 -1.15
CA ILE A 93 9.73 2.29 -0.06
C ILE A 93 8.59 1.86 0.85
N GLY A 94 8.86 1.82 2.17
CA GLY A 94 7.94 1.24 3.15
C GLY A 94 7.87 -0.28 3.03
N CYS A 95 9.02 -0.95 2.87
CA CYS A 95 9.07 -2.38 2.54
C CYS A 95 8.68 -3.31 3.70
N GLY A 96 8.38 -2.78 4.88
CA GLY A 96 8.04 -3.58 6.05
C GLY A 96 9.06 -4.68 6.32
N GLY A 97 8.59 -5.91 6.58
CA GLY A 97 9.45 -7.06 6.80
C GLY A 97 10.05 -7.67 5.53
N GLY A 98 10.03 -7.00 4.39
CA GLY A 98 10.72 -7.38 3.14
C GLY A 98 10.06 -8.51 2.35
N ASP A 99 8.79 -8.83 2.60
CA ASP A 99 8.11 -9.98 1.98
C ASP A 99 8.09 -9.86 0.44
N PHE A 100 7.80 -8.67 -0.10
CA PHE A 100 7.83 -8.41 -1.54
C PHE A 100 9.27 -8.45 -2.09
N LEU A 101 10.23 -7.84 -1.39
CA LEU A 101 11.64 -7.83 -1.80
C LEU A 101 12.24 -9.24 -1.92
N VAL A 102 11.85 -10.17 -1.04
CA VAL A 102 12.27 -11.59 -1.11
C VAL A 102 11.80 -12.22 -2.43
N VAL A 103 10.55 -12.01 -2.81
CA VAL A 103 9.99 -12.54 -4.07
C VAL A 103 10.63 -11.86 -5.27
N ALA A 104 10.86 -10.55 -5.22
CA ALA A 104 11.55 -9.80 -6.28
C ALA A 104 12.99 -10.30 -6.48
N LYS A 105 13.75 -10.50 -5.39
CA LYS A 105 15.11 -11.04 -5.44
C LYS A 105 15.14 -12.45 -6.04
N ALA A 106 14.25 -13.34 -5.60
CA ALA A 106 14.12 -14.69 -6.16
C ALA A 106 13.75 -14.68 -7.66
N SER A 107 13.13 -13.60 -8.12
CA SER A 107 12.76 -13.37 -9.53
C SER A 107 13.86 -12.68 -10.36
N GLY A 108 15.06 -12.46 -9.81
CA GLY A 108 16.22 -11.93 -10.52
C GLY A 108 16.41 -10.42 -10.42
N PHE A 109 15.65 -9.72 -9.59
CA PHE A 109 15.89 -8.28 -9.34
C PHE A 109 17.04 -8.06 -8.36
N SER A 110 17.83 -7.02 -8.60
CA SER A 110 18.68 -6.43 -7.57
C SER A 110 17.81 -5.51 -6.71
N VAL A 111 17.67 -5.83 -5.43
CA VAL A 111 16.67 -5.19 -4.55
C VAL A 111 17.31 -4.24 -3.54
N ALA A 112 16.59 -3.17 -3.21
CA ALA A 112 16.86 -2.28 -2.10
C ALA A 112 15.54 -1.93 -1.40
N GLY A 113 15.60 -1.51 -0.14
CA GLY A 113 14.41 -1.10 0.60
C GLY A 113 14.66 0.08 1.53
N LEU A 114 13.64 0.91 1.73
CA LEU A 114 13.57 1.90 2.79
C LEU A 114 12.43 1.54 3.73
N GLU A 115 12.69 1.59 5.04
CA GLU A 115 11.70 1.29 6.07
C GLU A 115 12.03 2.08 7.34
N ILE A 116 11.02 2.61 8.03
CA ILE A 116 11.20 3.42 9.25
C ILE A 116 11.30 2.57 10.52
N SER A 117 10.64 1.42 10.55
CA SER A 117 10.58 0.53 11.71
C SER A 117 11.89 -0.27 11.88
N PRO A 118 12.61 -0.12 13.02
CA PRO A 118 13.84 -0.89 13.25
C PRO A 118 13.65 -2.40 13.24
N SER A 119 12.53 -2.87 13.80
CA SER A 119 12.21 -4.31 13.86
C SER A 119 11.90 -4.88 12.47
N ALA A 120 11.22 -4.10 11.62
CA ALA A 120 10.91 -4.48 10.24
C ALA A 120 12.18 -4.53 9.38
N VAL A 121 13.05 -3.52 9.47
CA VAL A 121 14.37 -3.49 8.79
C VAL A 121 15.21 -4.72 9.14
N LYS A 122 15.30 -5.04 10.43
CA LYS A 122 16.04 -6.22 10.89
C LYS A 122 15.46 -7.49 10.27
N SER A 123 14.14 -7.67 10.35
CA SER A 123 13.45 -8.84 9.78
C SER A 123 13.66 -8.95 8.27
N ALA A 124 13.56 -7.83 7.54
CA ALA A 124 13.76 -7.80 6.10
C ALA A 124 15.18 -8.23 5.70
N ASN A 125 16.19 -7.64 6.35
CA ASN A 125 17.59 -7.98 6.08
C ASN A 125 17.93 -9.44 6.44
N GLU A 126 17.36 -9.98 7.54
CA GLU A 126 17.51 -11.39 7.89
C GLU A 126 16.89 -12.31 6.82
N LYS A 127 15.68 -12.01 6.31
CA LYS A 127 15.03 -12.80 5.24
C LYS A 127 15.79 -12.73 3.92
N LEU A 128 16.34 -11.55 3.58
CA LEU A 128 17.09 -11.35 2.34
C LEU A 128 18.51 -11.92 2.40
N GLY A 129 19.06 -12.17 3.60
CA GLY A 129 20.44 -12.61 3.81
C GLY A 129 21.48 -11.53 3.49
N GLU A 130 21.07 -10.26 3.35
CA GLU A 130 21.88 -9.11 2.96
C GLU A 130 21.40 -7.85 3.64
N GLN A 131 22.28 -6.84 3.82
CA GLN A 131 21.96 -5.53 4.40
C GLN A 131 21.56 -4.55 3.28
N VAL A 132 20.42 -4.78 2.64
CA VAL A 132 19.91 -3.99 1.50
C VAL A 132 18.69 -3.12 1.86
N VAL A 133 18.15 -3.30 3.06
CA VAL A 133 17.10 -2.45 3.61
C VAL A 133 17.70 -1.47 4.61
N ILE A 134 17.49 -0.18 4.35
CA ILE A 134 18.02 0.91 5.16
C ILE A 134 16.90 1.47 6.02
N ARG A 135 17.21 1.74 7.30
CA ARG A 135 16.29 2.44 8.19
C ARG A 135 16.29 3.93 7.87
N SER A 136 15.33 4.38 7.11
CA SER A 136 15.14 5.80 6.78
C SER A 136 13.74 6.07 6.27
N ASP A 137 13.26 7.30 6.48
CA ASP A 137 12.21 7.87 5.67
C ASP A 137 12.78 8.37 4.34
N LEU A 138 11.96 8.39 3.28
CA LEU A 138 12.40 8.93 1.98
C LEU A 138 12.76 10.42 2.08
N SER A 139 12.15 11.19 2.98
CA SER A 139 12.47 12.61 3.20
C SER A 139 13.89 12.83 3.71
N ASP A 140 14.44 11.88 4.46
CA ASP A 140 15.70 12.02 5.21
C ASP A 140 16.89 11.38 4.51
N VAL A 141 16.65 10.42 3.59
CA VAL A 141 17.71 9.70 2.92
C VAL A 141 18.42 10.57 1.88
N ASP A 142 19.75 10.46 1.80
CA ASP A 142 20.49 10.99 0.67
C ASP A 142 20.26 10.13 -0.58
N ILE A 143 19.43 10.65 -1.48
CA ILE A 143 19.08 9.98 -2.75
C ILE A 143 20.33 9.63 -3.58
N GLY A 144 21.31 10.51 -3.58
CA GLY A 144 22.56 10.30 -4.32
C GLY A 144 23.33 9.06 -3.86
N SER A 145 23.25 8.71 -2.57
CA SER A 145 23.91 7.52 -2.02
C SER A 145 23.27 6.20 -2.42
N LEU A 146 21.98 6.20 -2.77
CA LEU A 146 21.23 5.00 -3.17
C LEU A 146 21.49 4.62 -4.64
N GLY A 147 21.90 5.58 -5.47
CA GLY A 147 21.94 5.43 -6.93
C GLY A 147 20.51 5.42 -7.51
N THR A 148 20.38 4.94 -8.73
CA THR A 148 19.11 4.95 -9.45
C THR A 148 18.56 3.54 -9.71
N PHE A 149 17.26 3.44 -9.94
CA PHE A 149 16.51 2.19 -10.04
C PHE A 149 15.68 2.17 -11.33
N ASP A 150 15.41 0.96 -11.81
CA ASP A 150 14.55 0.71 -12.97
C ASP A 150 13.08 0.57 -12.53
N CYS A 151 12.86 0.30 -11.23
CA CYS A 151 11.53 0.21 -10.63
C CYS A 151 11.53 0.75 -9.21
N CYS A 152 10.53 1.61 -8.90
CA CYS A 152 10.18 1.95 -7.52
C CYS A 152 8.82 1.39 -7.19
N VAL A 153 8.69 0.74 -6.05
CA VAL A 153 7.48 0.07 -5.58
C VAL A 153 6.99 0.72 -4.28
N LEU A 154 5.70 1.03 -4.22
CA LEU A 154 5.00 1.61 -3.08
C LEU A 154 3.76 0.75 -2.80
N LEU A 155 3.81 -0.12 -1.80
CA LEU A 155 2.69 -0.99 -1.44
C LEU A 155 2.02 -0.50 -0.16
N ASP A 156 0.83 0.07 -0.29
CA ASP A 156 0.06 0.64 0.82
C ASP A 156 0.90 1.68 1.61
N VAL A 157 1.49 2.67 0.89
CA VAL A 157 2.37 3.73 1.44
C VAL A 157 1.84 5.13 1.17
N LEU A 158 1.38 5.40 -0.06
CA LEU A 158 1.11 6.75 -0.53
C LEU A 158 -0.01 7.44 0.27
N GLU A 159 -1.00 6.68 0.74
CA GLU A 159 -2.09 7.14 1.60
C GLU A 159 -1.65 7.61 2.98
N HIS A 160 -0.47 7.16 3.45
CA HIS A 160 0.10 7.50 4.75
C HIS A 160 1.01 8.71 4.71
N VAL A 161 1.35 9.21 3.53
CA VAL A 161 2.31 10.31 3.34
C VAL A 161 1.64 11.67 3.58
N ARG A 162 2.28 12.53 4.40
CA ARG A 162 1.75 13.88 4.72
C ARG A 162 1.67 14.81 3.53
N ASP A 163 2.61 14.71 2.59
CA ASP A 163 2.65 15.45 1.33
C ASP A 163 2.97 14.50 0.17
N PRO A 164 1.93 13.92 -0.46
CA PRO A 164 2.14 12.94 -1.53
C PRO A 164 2.77 13.55 -2.80
N VAL A 165 2.61 14.85 -3.04
CA VAL A 165 3.22 15.53 -4.20
C VAL A 165 4.72 15.67 -3.98
N ALA A 166 5.15 16.17 -2.82
CA ALA A 166 6.57 16.26 -2.47
C ALA A 166 7.23 14.87 -2.44
N PHE A 167 6.53 13.87 -1.91
CA PHE A 167 7.00 12.48 -1.86
C PHE A 167 7.23 11.91 -3.27
N LEU A 168 6.28 12.04 -4.19
CA LEU A 168 6.42 11.55 -5.57
C LEU A 168 7.54 12.27 -6.33
N ASN A 169 7.76 13.56 -6.08
CA ASN A 169 8.90 14.28 -6.62
C ASN A 169 10.25 13.69 -6.15
N ARG A 170 10.34 13.22 -4.90
CA ARG A 170 11.53 12.52 -4.41
C ARG A 170 11.66 11.11 -4.98
N VAL A 171 10.55 10.37 -5.11
CA VAL A 171 10.52 9.06 -5.80
C VAL A 171 11.08 9.18 -7.20
N ARG A 172 10.71 10.22 -7.95
CA ARG A 172 11.19 10.45 -9.30
C ARG A 172 12.72 10.58 -9.37
N LEU A 173 13.35 11.16 -8.34
CA LEU A 173 14.82 11.30 -8.29
C LEU A 173 15.55 9.96 -8.11
N LEU A 174 14.88 8.93 -7.63
CA LEU A 174 15.42 7.57 -7.52
C LEU A 174 15.36 6.79 -8.83
N LEU A 175 14.69 7.28 -9.85
CA LEU A 175 14.34 6.52 -11.03
C LEU A 175 15.20 6.88 -12.23
N ASN A 176 15.60 5.87 -13.00
CA ASN A 176 16.24 6.02 -14.31
C ASN A 176 15.22 6.52 -15.37
N LYS A 177 15.72 6.93 -16.52
CA LYS A 177 14.87 7.06 -17.72
C LYS A 177 14.31 5.69 -18.14
N ASN A 178 13.10 5.69 -18.62
CA ASN A 178 12.35 4.48 -19.00
C ASN A 178 12.09 3.51 -17.82
N SER A 179 12.16 4.00 -16.60
CA SER A 179 11.83 3.27 -15.38
C SER A 179 10.34 3.34 -15.10
N ILE A 180 9.90 2.56 -14.13
CA ILE A 180 8.51 2.53 -13.69
C ILE A 180 8.37 2.81 -12.19
N CYS A 181 7.27 3.44 -11.83
CA CYS A 181 6.77 3.51 -10.47
C CYS A 181 5.50 2.66 -10.37
N PHE A 182 5.51 1.65 -9.49
CA PHE A 182 4.37 0.78 -9.21
C PHE A 182 3.81 1.10 -7.84
N ILE A 183 2.54 1.50 -7.79
CA ILE A 183 1.86 1.94 -6.56
C ILE A 183 0.64 1.06 -6.32
N VAL A 184 0.48 0.59 -5.09
CA VAL A 184 -0.75 -0.01 -4.58
C VAL A 184 -1.28 0.88 -3.47
N THR A 185 -2.55 1.28 -3.54
CA THR A 185 -3.20 2.13 -2.53
C THR A 185 -4.70 1.87 -2.51
N PRO A 186 -5.42 2.11 -1.40
CA PRO A 186 -6.88 2.08 -1.36
C PRO A 186 -7.53 2.99 -2.40
N SER A 187 -8.68 2.57 -2.93
CA SER A 187 -9.37 3.29 -4.00
C SER A 187 -10.80 3.66 -3.64
N LEU A 188 -11.11 4.95 -3.67
CA LEU A 188 -12.49 5.47 -3.55
C LEU A 188 -13.42 4.93 -4.67
N ASP A 189 -12.84 4.48 -5.78
CA ASP A 189 -13.59 3.88 -6.89
C ASP A 189 -13.85 2.38 -6.70
N SER A 190 -13.31 1.76 -5.64
CA SER A 190 -13.53 0.34 -5.37
C SER A 190 -14.99 0.00 -5.11
N TRP A 191 -15.38 -1.23 -5.40
CA TRP A 191 -16.73 -1.72 -5.12
C TRP A 191 -17.08 -1.63 -3.63
N SER A 192 -16.11 -1.89 -2.75
CA SER A 192 -16.27 -1.83 -1.30
C SER A 192 -16.48 -0.40 -0.79
N ALA A 193 -15.73 0.58 -1.32
CA ALA A 193 -15.93 1.98 -0.98
C ALA A 193 -17.33 2.46 -1.38
N ARG A 194 -17.79 2.11 -2.57
CA ARG A 194 -19.13 2.48 -3.08
C ARG A 194 -20.26 1.82 -2.29
N LEU A 195 -20.09 0.55 -1.89
CA LEU A 195 -21.09 -0.21 -1.17
C LEU A 195 -21.20 0.23 0.30
N LEU A 196 -20.05 0.40 0.97
CA LEU A 196 -19.99 0.67 2.41
C LEU A 196 -20.05 2.16 2.75
N GLY A 197 -19.78 3.06 1.78
CA GLY A 197 -19.79 4.50 1.98
C GLY A 197 -18.93 4.91 3.18
N ARG A 198 -19.49 5.64 4.13
CA ARG A 198 -18.78 6.09 5.34
C ARG A 198 -18.27 4.96 6.25
N HIS A 199 -18.73 3.73 6.05
CA HIS A 199 -18.31 2.53 6.80
C HIS A 199 -17.25 1.72 6.06
N TRP A 200 -16.65 2.28 5.02
CA TRP A 200 -15.58 1.62 4.28
C TRP A 200 -14.38 1.36 5.19
N MET A 201 -13.89 0.12 5.19
CA MET A 201 -12.87 -0.36 6.12
C MET A 201 -11.50 0.33 5.97
N GLU A 202 -11.27 1.02 4.84
CA GLU A 202 -10.03 1.78 4.64
C GLU A 202 -10.10 3.20 5.21
N TYR A 203 -11.25 3.67 5.69
CA TYR A 203 -11.31 4.91 6.47
C TYR A 203 -10.71 4.66 7.85
N LYS A 204 -9.41 4.93 7.96
CA LYS A 204 -8.58 4.75 9.15
C LYS A 204 -7.83 6.03 9.44
N PRO A 205 -7.53 6.37 10.70
CA PRO A 205 -6.84 7.61 11.05
C PRO A 205 -5.41 7.71 10.51
N GLU A 206 -4.75 6.57 10.26
CA GLU A 206 -3.42 6.52 9.63
C GLU A 206 -3.45 6.76 8.12
N HIS A 207 -4.60 6.64 7.44
CA HIS A 207 -4.76 7.00 6.04
C HIS A 207 -5.05 8.49 5.92
N LEU A 208 -4.04 9.28 5.64
CA LEU A 208 -4.13 10.73 5.59
C LEU A 208 -4.85 11.23 4.34
N PHE A 209 -4.80 10.42 3.26
CA PHE A 209 -5.46 10.68 1.98
C PHE A 209 -6.13 9.43 1.42
N TYR A 210 -7.18 9.65 0.63
CA TYR A 210 -7.90 8.60 -0.10
C TYR A 210 -8.04 9.04 -1.55
N PHE A 211 -7.51 8.20 -2.43
CA PHE A 211 -7.39 8.50 -3.85
C PHE A 211 -8.52 7.86 -4.67
N ASN A 212 -8.87 8.50 -5.78
CA ASN A 212 -9.61 7.90 -6.88
C ASN A 212 -8.71 7.82 -8.13
N ARG A 213 -9.16 7.12 -9.17
CA ARG A 213 -8.38 6.94 -10.41
C ARG A 213 -7.96 8.26 -11.04
N LYS A 214 -8.86 9.24 -11.07
CA LYS A 214 -8.62 10.54 -11.72
C LYS A 214 -7.57 11.35 -10.99
N ASN A 215 -7.70 11.50 -9.66
CA ASN A 215 -6.79 12.37 -8.93
C ASN A 215 -5.39 11.79 -8.78
N ILE A 216 -5.24 10.46 -8.66
CA ILE A 216 -3.91 9.85 -8.61
C ILE A 216 -3.20 9.94 -9.98
N GLN A 217 -3.93 9.77 -11.10
CA GLN A 217 -3.37 9.94 -12.43
C GLN A 217 -2.92 11.39 -12.67
N ASN A 218 -3.74 12.37 -12.31
CA ASN A 218 -3.40 13.79 -12.45
C ASN A 218 -2.17 14.12 -11.59
N MET A 219 -2.15 13.69 -10.33
CA MET A 219 -1.01 13.93 -9.42
C MET A 219 0.30 13.35 -9.98
N LEU A 220 0.26 12.15 -10.56
CA LEU A 220 1.44 11.54 -11.17
C LEU A 220 1.90 12.33 -12.40
N VAL A 221 0.99 12.77 -13.27
CA VAL A 221 1.34 13.61 -14.42
C VAL A 221 1.93 14.94 -13.97
N ASP A 222 1.32 15.60 -12.99
CA ASP A 222 1.77 16.89 -12.45
C ASP A 222 3.14 16.79 -11.76
N THR A 223 3.49 15.60 -11.23
CA THR A 223 4.82 15.31 -10.68
C THR A 223 5.82 14.77 -11.71
N GLY A 224 5.47 14.76 -12.99
CA GLY A 224 6.36 14.46 -14.10
C GLY A 224 6.48 12.98 -14.47
N PHE A 225 5.56 12.14 -14.01
CA PHE A 225 5.41 10.78 -14.52
C PHE A 225 4.56 10.76 -15.79
N ALA A 226 4.87 9.84 -16.68
CA ALA A 226 4.14 9.64 -17.92
C ALA A 226 3.22 8.41 -17.85
N ARG A 227 2.16 8.44 -18.66
CA ARG A 227 1.28 7.29 -18.95
C ARG A 227 0.76 6.53 -17.72
N PRO A 228 0.23 7.19 -16.69
CA PRO A 228 -0.27 6.46 -15.52
C PRO A 228 -1.46 5.55 -15.90
N ILE A 229 -1.25 4.24 -15.74
CA ILE A 229 -2.27 3.19 -15.97
C ILE A 229 -2.81 2.76 -14.62
N VAL A 230 -4.13 2.80 -14.45
CA VAL A 230 -4.79 2.38 -13.21
C VAL A 230 -5.64 1.15 -13.46
N SER A 231 -5.41 0.10 -12.71
CA SER A 231 -6.17 -1.15 -12.72
C SER A 231 -6.72 -1.51 -11.35
N SER A 232 -7.64 -2.46 -11.29
CA SER A 232 -8.12 -2.99 -10.02
C SER A 232 -7.01 -3.79 -9.33
N ASN A 233 -6.89 -3.63 -8.01
CA ASN A 233 -5.95 -4.41 -7.24
C ASN A 233 -6.49 -5.82 -7.00
N TRP A 234 -5.74 -6.83 -7.41
CA TRP A 234 -5.99 -8.23 -7.10
C TRP A 234 -5.08 -8.66 -5.96
N LYS A 235 -5.66 -9.28 -4.93
CA LYS A 235 -4.90 -9.90 -3.82
C LYS A 235 -5.24 -11.38 -3.76
N ILE A 236 -4.27 -12.19 -3.39
CA ILE A 236 -4.49 -13.61 -3.12
C ILE A 236 -4.84 -13.76 -1.66
N LEU A 237 -6.04 -14.24 -1.39
CA LEU A 237 -6.54 -14.47 -0.04
C LEU A 237 -7.12 -15.88 0.07
N ASN A 238 -7.33 -16.34 1.30
CA ASN A 238 -8.12 -17.54 1.59
C ASN A 238 -9.27 -17.22 2.56
N LEU A 239 -10.19 -18.16 2.70
CA LEU A 239 -11.41 -17.96 3.50
C LEU A 239 -11.09 -17.79 4.99
N GLU A 240 -10.07 -18.47 5.50
CA GLU A 240 -9.66 -18.38 6.89
C GLU A 240 -9.12 -16.99 7.23
N TYR A 241 -8.30 -16.42 6.35
CA TYR A 241 -7.81 -15.04 6.51
C TYR A 241 -8.96 -14.02 6.44
N ILE A 242 -9.89 -14.19 5.50
CA ILE A 242 -11.07 -13.29 5.37
C ILE A 242 -11.91 -13.34 6.65
N ASP A 243 -12.15 -14.53 7.21
CA ASP A 243 -12.89 -14.67 8.46
C ASP A 243 -12.18 -13.99 9.64
N LEU A 244 -10.87 -14.21 9.81
CA LEU A 244 -10.07 -13.55 10.83
C LEU A 244 -10.11 -12.02 10.69
N HIS A 245 -10.02 -11.52 9.46
CA HIS A 245 -10.07 -10.09 9.17
C HIS A 245 -11.43 -9.48 9.51
N MET A 246 -12.54 -10.14 9.13
CA MET A 246 -13.90 -9.71 9.47
C MET A 246 -14.16 -9.72 10.98
N GLN A 247 -13.57 -10.65 11.72
CA GLN A 247 -13.67 -10.68 13.18
C GLN A 247 -12.91 -9.50 13.82
N LYS A 248 -11.74 -9.15 13.30
CA LYS A 248 -10.92 -8.03 13.79
C LYS A 248 -11.62 -6.68 13.63
N PHE A 249 -12.32 -6.46 12.52
CA PHE A 249 -12.98 -5.18 12.22
C PHE A 249 -14.43 -5.09 12.63
N HIS A 250 -14.92 -6.04 13.45
CA HIS A 250 -16.26 -6.02 14.07
C HIS A 250 -17.39 -5.62 13.10
N VAL A 251 -17.53 -6.33 11.97
CA VAL A 251 -18.71 -6.21 11.10
C VAL A 251 -19.80 -7.13 11.66
N PRO A 252 -20.72 -6.64 12.53
CA PRO A 252 -21.40 -7.47 13.52
C PRO A 252 -22.19 -8.65 12.95
N ILE A 253 -22.89 -8.47 11.83
CA ILE A 253 -23.71 -9.52 11.21
C ILE A 253 -22.85 -10.46 10.35
N PHE A 254 -21.91 -9.91 9.62
CA PHE A 254 -21.05 -10.66 8.70
C PHE A 254 -20.01 -11.51 9.43
N SER A 255 -19.46 -11.04 10.57
CA SER A 255 -18.47 -11.80 11.34
C SER A 255 -19.04 -13.10 11.93
N THR A 256 -20.29 -13.10 12.37
CA THR A 256 -20.94 -14.32 12.90
C THR A 256 -21.28 -15.28 11.78
N LEU A 257 -21.79 -14.79 10.65
CA LEU A 257 -22.15 -15.61 9.49
C LEU A 257 -20.90 -16.18 8.83
N SER A 258 -19.82 -15.39 8.66
CA SER A 258 -18.55 -15.86 8.07
C SER A 258 -17.94 -16.96 8.92
N LYS A 259 -17.90 -16.78 10.25
CA LYS A 259 -17.37 -17.77 11.18
C LYS A 259 -18.11 -19.11 11.11
N CYS A 260 -19.46 -19.10 11.09
CA CYS A 260 -20.26 -20.32 10.95
C CYS A 260 -20.04 -20.97 9.59
N PHE A 261 -20.02 -20.18 8.52
CA PHE A 261 -19.80 -20.67 7.15
C PHE A 261 -18.40 -21.26 6.98
N VAL A 262 -17.35 -20.52 7.32
CA VAL A 262 -15.97 -20.97 7.17
C VAL A 262 -15.70 -22.21 8.01
N LYS A 263 -16.20 -22.29 9.24
CA LYS A 263 -16.04 -23.49 10.08
C LYS A 263 -16.79 -24.73 9.55
N SER A 264 -17.85 -24.55 8.78
CA SER A 264 -18.58 -25.65 8.16
C SER A 264 -17.88 -26.27 6.95
N LEU A 265 -16.87 -25.56 6.39
CA LEU A 265 -16.14 -26.02 5.22
C LEU A 265 -14.98 -26.96 5.60
N PRO A 266 -14.66 -27.95 4.74
CA PRO A 266 -13.44 -28.76 4.89
C PRO A 266 -12.19 -27.91 4.92
N GLN A 267 -11.14 -28.31 5.68
CA GLN A 267 -9.88 -27.57 5.82
C GLN A 267 -9.26 -27.20 4.45
N LYS A 268 -9.27 -28.14 3.50
CA LYS A 268 -8.77 -27.91 2.14
C LYS A 268 -9.39 -26.73 1.42
N TRP A 269 -10.66 -26.42 1.70
CA TRP A 269 -11.36 -25.28 1.10
C TRP A 269 -11.07 -23.99 1.85
N ARG A 270 -10.85 -24.07 3.15
CA ARG A 270 -10.51 -22.90 3.99
C ARG A 270 -9.13 -22.34 3.63
N ASP A 271 -8.17 -23.26 3.37
CA ASP A 271 -6.77 -22.94 3.07
C ASP A 271 -6.53 -22.67 1.57
N HIS A 272 -7.55 -22.88 0.73
CA HIS A 272 -7.42 -22.64 -0.71
C HIS A 272 -7.27 -21.15 -1.00
N ASN A 273 -6.17 -20.80 -1.67
CA ASN A 273 -5.90 -19.44 -2.13
C ASN A 273 -6.69 -19.12 -3.39
N PHE A 274 -7.34 -17.97 -3.43
CA PHE A 274 -8.05 -17.46 -4.61
C PHE A 274 -7.82 -15.97 -4.77
N GLY A 275 -7.82 -15.51 -6.04
CA GLY A 275 -7.70 -14.10 -6.35
C GLY A 275 -9.02 -13.37 -6.10
N ILE A 276 -8.97 -12.27 -5.40
CA ILE A 276 -10.11 -11.36 -5.24
C ILE A 276 -9.72 -9.95 -5.65
N VAL A 277 -10.70 -9.20 -6.15
CA VAL A 277 -10.54 -7.75 -6.33
C VAL A 277 -10.66 -7.09 -4.97
N ALA A 278 -9.52 -6.60 -4.48
CA ALA A 278 -9.43 -5.92 -3.19
C ALA A 278 -10.01 -4.49 -3.25
N SER A 279 -10.00 -3.81 -2.10
CA SER A 279 -10.47 -2.42 -1.96
C SER A 279 -9.52 -1.36 -2.56
N GLY A 280 -8.41 -1.80 -3.15
CA GLY A 280 -7.38 -0.93 -3.69
C GLY A 280 -7.36 -0.84 -5.21
N MET A 281 -6.38 -0.09 -5.70
CA MET A 281 -5.99 0.01 -7.10
C MET A 281 -4.48 -0.20 -7.24
N ASN A 282 -4.08 -0.74 -8.40
CA ASN A 282 -2.71 -0.75 -8.86
C ASN A 282 -2.53 0.42 -9.83
N VAL A 283 -1.48 1.17 -9.64
CA VAL A 283 -1.10 2.27 -10.52
C VAL A 283 0.31 2.05 -11.01
N MET A 284 0.49 2.11 -12.31
CA MET A 284 1.79 2.01 -12.95
C MET A 284 2.02 3.27 -13.76
N ALA A 285 3.15 3.93 -13.55
CA ALA A 285 3.53 5.14 -14.27
C ALA A 285 4.98 5.04 -14.70
N SER A 286 5.29 5.52 -15.90
CA SER A 286 6.66 5.55 -16.43
C SER A 286 7.33 6.89 -16.18
N LEU A 287 8.66 6.91 -16.20
CA LEU A 287 9.49 8.09 -16.31
C LEU A 287 10.19 8.07 -17.67
N ASP A 288 9.77 8.95 -18.58
CA ASP A 288 10.32 9.04 -19.96
C ASP A 288 11.70 9.73 -20.03
#